data_05ad8034115317b8ede462169a0f53d1
#
_entry.id   05ad8034115317b8ede462169a0f53d1
#
_cell.length_a   1.000
_cell.length_b   1.000
_cell.length_c   1.000
_cell.angle_alpha   90.00
_cell.angle_beta   90.00
_cell.angle_gamma   90.00
#
_symmetry.space_group_name_H-M   'P 1'
#
loop_
_entity.id
_entity.type
_entity.pdbx_description
1 polymer ?
#
loop_
_entity_poly.entity_id
_entity_poly.type
_entity_poly.pdbx_seq_one_letter_code
_entity_poly.pdbx_strand_id
1 'polypeptide(L)'
;MPGRQPQSRTGDRAGSPARPPAPSRPRSSPARANPAPRITALGGGQGLSASLSALRRLTSDLTAVVTVADDGGSSGRLRTELGVLPPGDLRKALAALCGDDDWGRTWSEVIQQRFTGNGELGGHAVGNLLIVALWEKLGDPVEALDWVGRLLNVQGRVLPMSAVPLDIEATVRGHDPELPAEVSAVRGQANVAVTPGTVQSIRLLPDGPPAVPEAVTAVREADWVVLGPGSWFTSVLPHLLVPELAEALTETRARRLLTLNLAPQPGETEGFTPQRHLEVIADHAPELEVDAILVDERAVTGGAFGQADLAGLEKAAERMGAALVLGSVARTDGTPRHDPELLAAAYDRIFRTHGRIGPWR
;
A
#
# COMPACT_ATOMS: atom_id res chain seq x y z
N MET A 1 58.42 -74.73 28.73
CA MET A 1 59.55 -75.40 28.07
C MET A 1 59.38 -75.20 26.58
N PRO A 2 60.46 -75.08 25.83
CA PRO A 2 60.90 -73.71 25.26
C PRO A 2 60.94 -73.78 23.72
N GLY A 3 61.20 -72.67 23.11
CA GLY A 3 61.74 -72.77 21.78
C GLY A 3 61.70 -71.45 20.95
N ARG A 4 62.69 -70.70 21.17
CA ARG A 4 63.54 -69.97 20.20
C ARG A 4 62.91 -69.16 19.05
N GLN A 5 63.30 -67.88 19.11
CA GLN A 5 63.50 -66.98 17.98
C GLN A 5 64.43 -67.54 16.86
N PRO A 6 64.40 -66.99 15.66
CA PRO A 6 65.46 -66.01 15.37
C PRO A 6 65.05 -64.76 14.58
N GLN A 7 65.92 -63.77 14.71
CA GLN A 7 66.02 -62.48 14.06
C GLN A 7 66.38 -62.61 12.59
N SER A 8 65.95 -61.60 11.78
CA SER A 8 66.77 -60.98 10.73
C SER A 8 66.12 -59.71 10.23
N ARG A 9 66.62 -58.58 10.48
CA ARG A 9 67.45 -57.63 9.69
C ARG A 9 66.71 -56.95 8.54
N THR A 10 66.46 -55.65 8.72
CA THR A 10 66.95 -54.47 8.01
C THR A 10 66.37 -54.16 6.65
N GLY A 11 65.83 -52.96 6.53
CA GLY A 11 65.53 -52.28 5.28
C GLY A 11 65.00 -50.89 5.53
N ASP A 12 65.95 -49.95 5.89
CA ASP A 12 65.71 -48.54 5.90
C ASP A 12 65.30 -48.05 4.48
N ARG A 13 64.11 -47.48 4.35
CA ARG A 13 63.78 -46.60 3.22
C ARG A 13 63.29 -45.27 3.79
N ALA A 14 64.16 -44.30 3.69
CA ALA A 14 63.83 -42.90 3.94
C ALA A 14 62.64 -42.45 3.11
N GLY A 15 61.52 -42.16 3.77
CA GLY A 15 60.36 -41.55 3.16
C GLY A 15 60.61 -40.05 3.03
N SER A 16 60.47 -39.53 1.79
CA SER A 16 60.47 -38.09 1.48
C SER A 16 59.43 -37.36 2.32
N PRO A 17 59.72 -36.13 2.78
CA PRO A 17 58.76 -35.35 3.55
C PRO A 17 57.58 -34.92 2.67
N ALA A 18 56.38 -35.17 3.14
CA ALA A 18 55.14 -34.78 2.51
C ALA A 18 55.07 -33.25 2.41
N ARG A 19 54.78 -32.75 1.21
CA ARG A 19 54.53 -31.35 0.88
C ARG A 19 53.38 -30.81 1.72
N PRO A 20 53.50 -29.64 2.38
CA PRO A 20 52.41 -29.08 3.13
C PRO A 20 51.21 -28.74 2.21
N PRO A 21 49.96 -28.88 2.68
CA PRO A 21 48.78 -28.56 1.90
C PRO A 21 48.76 -27.05 1.56
N ALA A 22 48.41 -26.73 0.32
CA ALA A 22 48.27 -25.36 -0.15
C ALA A 22 47.25 -24.59 0.72
N PRO A 23 47.51 -23.27 0.97
CA PRO A 23 46.58 -22.47 1.76
C PRO A 23 45.19 -22.46 1.09
N SER A 24 44.15 -22.85 1.85
CA SER A 24 42.77 -22.78 1.44
C SER A 24 42.42 -21.34 1.08
N ARG A 25 41.93 -21.10 -0.12
CA ARG A 25 41.39 -19.80 -0.53
C ARG A 25 40.33 -19.35 0.50
N PRO A 26 40.33 -18.08 0.91
CA PRO A 26 39.32 -17.57 1.82
C PRO A 26 37.97 -17.80 1.18
N ARG A 27 37.07 -18.50 1.90
CA ARG A 27 35.65 -18.62 1.52
C ARG A 27 35.12 -17.20 1.42
N SER A 28 34.64 -16.82 0.24
CA SER A 28 33.89 -15.59 0.06
C SER A 28 32.80 -15.56 1.12
N SER A 29 32.86 -14.61 2.05
CA SER A 29 31.75 -14.36 2.97
C SER A 29 30.48 -14.19 2.17
N PRO A 30 29.36 -14.81 2.58
CA PRO A 30 28.09 -14.55 1.91
C PRO A 30 27.87 -13.04 1.94
N ALA A 31 27.58 -12.47 0.77
CA ALA A 31 27.19 -11.07 0.66
C ALA A 31 26.09 -10.84 1.72
N ARG A 32 26.29 -9.83 2.59
CA ARG A 32 25.25 -9.43 3.57
C ARG A 32 24.01 -9.17 2.76
N ALA A 33 22.96 -9.98 2.97
CA ALA A 33 21.66 -9.68 2.42
C ALA A 33 21.31 -8.25 2.88
N ASN A 34 20.99 -7.36 1.94
CA ASN A 34 20.48 -6.05 2.31
C ASN A 34 19.26 -6.28 3.21
N PRO A 35 19.12 -5.53 4.31
CA PRO A 35 17.91 -5.61 5.11
C PRO A 35 16.69 -5.36 4.22
N ALA A 36 15.57 -6.01 4.52
CA ALA A 36 14.33 -5.76 3.82
C ALA A 36 13.96 -4.27 3.93
N PRO A 37 13.43 -3.65 2.88
CA PRO A 37 13.14 -2.22 2.89
C PRO A 37 12.02 -1.89 3.89
N ARG A 38 12.11 -0.72 4.51
CA ARG A 38 11.01 -0.10 5.25
C ARG A 38 10.05 0.54 4.27
N ILE A 39 8.78 0.13 4.30
CA ILE A 39 7.78 0.56 3.33
C ILE A 39 6.62 1.24 4.04
N THR A 40 6.20 2.39 3.52
CA THR A 40 4.95 3.05 3.92
C THR A 40 3.99 3.08 2.74
N ALA A 41 2.81 2.47 2.91
CA ALA A 41 1.77 2.42 1.89
C ALA A 41 0.60 3.34 2.25
N LEU A 42 0.23 4.24 1.34
CA LEU A 42 -0.85 5.22 1.52
C LEU A 42 -2.03 4.89 0.63
N GLY A 43 -3.24 4.97 1.18
CA GLY A 43 -4.46 4.71 0.42
C GLY A 43 -5.67 4.38 1.30
N GLY A 44 -6.64 3.68 0.72
CA GLY A 44 -7.84 3.22 1.40
C GLY A 44 -8.49 2.04 0.67
N GLY A 45 -9.51 1.47 1.29
CA GLY A 45 -10.38 0.48 0.67
C GLY A 45 -9.70 -0.80 0.19
N GLN A 46 -10.23 -1.34 -0.88
CA GLN A 46 -9.76 -2.59 -1.48
C GLN A 46 -8.42 -2.42 -2.20
N GLY A 47 -8.16 -1.24 -2.75
CA GLY A 47 -6.90 -0.95 -3.43
C GLY A 47 -5.70 -1.06 -2.48
N LEU A 48 -5.74 -0.32 -1.37
CA LEU A 48 -4.71 -0.43 -0.34
C LEU A 48 -4.59 -1.86 0.21
N SER A 49 -5.71 -2.56 0.42
CA SER A 49 -5.70 -3.96 0.88
C SER A 49 -4.91 -4.86 -0.08
N ALA A 50 -5.03 -4.67 -1.40
CA ALA A 50 -4.26 -5.42 -2.39
C ALA A 50 -2.76 -5.10 -2.30
N SER A 51 -2.39 -3.81 -2.19
CA SER A 51 -1.00 -3.40 -1.96
C SER A 51 -0.42 -4.00 -0.69
N LEU A 52 -1.14 -3.92 0.44
CA LEU A 52 -0.67 -4.45 1.72
C LEU A 52 -0.48 -5.97 1.68
N SER A 53 -1.42 -6.71 1.07
CA SER A 53 -1.30 -8.15 0.87
C SER A 53 -0.10 -8.53 0.01
N ALA A 54 0.30 -7.67 -0.93
CA ALA A 54 1.51 -7.86 -1.74
C ALA A 54 2.78 -7.49 -0.95
N LEU A 55 2.79 -6.31 -0.30
CA LEU A 55 3.97 -5.75 0.37
C LEU A 55 4.39 -6.55 1.60
N ARG A 56 3.45 -7.09 2.39
CA ARG A 56 3.77 -7.94 3.54
C ARG A 56 4.55 -9.23 3.19
N ARG A 57 4.54 -9.63 1.91
CA ARG A 57 5.34 -10.73 1.38
C ARG A 57 6.80 -10.34 1.15
N LEU A 58 7.09 -9.04 1.08
CA LEU A 58 8.41 -8.48 0.76
C LEU A 58 9.14 -7.96 1.99
N THR A 59 8.41 -7.44 2.97
CA THR A 59 8.97 -6.89 4.21
C THR A 59 8.02 -7.07 5.38
N SER A 60 8.59 -7.15 6.58
CA SER A 60 7.87 -7.04 7.85
C SER A 60 7.86 -5.60 8.40
N ASP A 61 8.70 -4.70 7.85
CA ASP A 61 8.76 -3.29 8.23
C ASP A 61 7.84 -2.47 7.30
N LEU A 62 6.53 -2.67 7.52
CA LEU A 62 5.46 -2.14 6.67
C LEU A 62 4.50 -1.31 7.50
N THR A 63 4.28 -0.06 7.10
CA THR A 63 3.26 0.83 7.70
C THR A 63 2.20 1.18 6.65
N ALA A 64 0.93 1.01 7.01
CA ALA A 64 -0.21 1.47 6.24
C ALA A 64 -0.71 2.80 6.80
N VAL A 65 -0.72 3.86 6.01
CA VAL A 65 -1.37 5.14 6.32
C VAL A 65 -2.69 5.18 5.58
N VAL A 66 -3.79 5.19 6.32
CA VAL A 66 -5.13 4.91 5.81
C VAL A 66 -6.01 6.15 5.83
N THR A 67 -6.75 6.37 4.75
CA THR A 67 -7.74 7.46 4.68
C THR A 67 -8.87 7.27 5.70
N VAL A 68 -9.35 8.38 6.27
CA VAL A 68 -10.39 8.42 7.31
C VAL A 68 -11.57 9.30 6.89
N ALA A 69 -11.98 9.20 5.63
CA ALA A 69 -13.06 9.97 5.06
C ALA A 69 -14.30 9.14 4.70
N ASP A 70 -14.34 7.83 5.05
CA ASP A 70 -15.47 6.92 4.77
C ASP A 70 -16.71 7.32 5.58
N ASP A 71 -17.78 7.71 4.90
CA ASP A 71 -19.07 8.09 5.46
C ASP A 71 -20.17 7.08 5.14
N GLY A 72 -19.82 5.94 4.55
CA GLY A 72 -20.78 4.91 4.11
C GLY A 72 -20.99 3.78 5.11
N GLY A 73 -22.13 3.12 4.99
CA GLY A 73 -22.49 1.87 5.69
C GLY A 73 -22.19 1.86 7.19
N SER A 74 -21.45 0.85 7.66
CA SER A 74 -21.12 0.68 9.08
C SER A 74 -20.21 1.79 9.61
N SER A 75 -19.26 2.29 8.80
CA SER A 75 -18.35 3.37 9.18
C SER A 75 -19.09 4.68 9.39
N GLY A 76 -19.95 5.05 8.43
CA GLY A 76 -20.73 6.29 8.49
C GLY A 76 -21.69 6.30 9.70
N ARG A 77 -22.33 5.16 10.00
CA ARG A 77 -23.22 5.05 11.18
C ARG A 77 -22.46 5.27 12.49
N LEU A 78 -21.32 4.58 12.67
CA LEU A 78 -20.48 4.74 13.88
C LEU A 78 -19.91 6.15 14.00
N ARG A 79 -19.46 6.72 12.90
CA ARG A 79 -18.98 8.10 12.85
C ARG A 79 -20.08 9.09 13.26
N THR A 80 -21.30 8.93 12.74
CA THR A 80 -22.42 9.83 13.04
C THR A 80 -22.90 9.70 14.49
N GLU A 81 -22.93 8.47 15.01
CA GLU A 81 -23.43 8.19 16.35
C GLU A 81 -22.43 8.55 17.44
N LEU A 82 -21.15 8.23 17.24
CA LEU A 82 -20.10 8.31 18.28
C LEU A 82 -19.05 9.40 18.03
N GLY A 83 -19.07 10.08 16.87
CA GLY A 83 -18.10 11.11 16.54
C GLY A 83 -16.66 10.59 16.30
N VAL A 84 -16.52 9.30 16.02
CA VAL A 84 -15.23 8.61 15.86
C VAL A 84 -14.72 8.67 14.42
N LEU A 85 -13.41 8.37 14.19
CA LEU A 85 -12.89 8.12 12.84
C LEU A 85 -13.59 6.93 12.21
N PRO A 86 -13.86 6.96 10.89
CA PRO A 86 -14.50 5.85 10.21
C PRO A 86 -13.58 4.60 10.22
N PRO A 87 -13.98 3.50 10.87
CA PRO A 87 -13.09 2.35 11.08
C PRO A 87 -12.99 1.41 9.88
N GLY A 88 -13.79 1.61 8.84
CA GLY A 88 -13.96 0.64 7.74
C GLY A 88 -12.68 0.33 6.97
N ASP A 89 -11.97 1.36 6.53
CA ASP A 89 -10.74 1.19 5.76
C ASP A 89 -9.56 0.79 6.65
N LEU A 90 -9.52 1.29 7.90
CA LEU A 90 -8.57 0.84 8.93
C LEU A 90 -8.71 -0.67 9.19
N ARG A 91 -9.94 -1.16 9.36
CA ARG A 91 -10.23 -2.59 9.50
C ARG A 91 -9.78 -3.40 8.29
N LYS A 92 -10.04 -2.91 7.07
CA LYS A 92 -9.62 -3.59 5.83
C LYS A 92 -8.09 -3.68 5.74
N ALA A 93 -7.38 -2.64 6.15
CA ALA A 93 -5.92 -2.63 6.20
C ALA A 93 -5.40 -3.66 7.23
N LEU A 94 -5.96 -3.69 8.44
CA LEU A 94 -5.63 -4.69 9.44
C LEU A 94 -5.87 -6.12 8.92
N ALA A 95 -7.02 -6.38 8.28
CA ALA A 95 -7.32 -7.68 7.69
C ALA A 95 -6.31 -8.10 6.60
N ALA A 96 -5.87 -7.16 5.77
CA ALA A 96 -4.89 -7.42 4.72
C ALA A 96 -3.49 -7.72 5.26
N LEU A 97 -3.17 -7.26 6.47
CA LEU A 97 -1.91 -7.50 7.16
C LEU A 97 -1.93 -8.76 8.05
N CYS A 98 -3.06 -9.44 8.21
CA CYS A 98 -3.12 -10.74 8.89
C CYS A 98 -2.26 -11.77 8.15
N GLY A 99 -1.63 -12.69 8.92
CA GLY A 99 -0.83 -13.77 8.36
C GLY A 99 -1.63 -14.79 7.53
N ASP A 100 -0.91 -15.64 6.79
CA ASP A 100 -1.52 -16.72 5.99
C ASP A 100 -1.65 -18.03 6.81
N ASP A 101 -1.35 -17.99 8.12
CA ASP A 101 -1.57 -19.09 9.06
C ASP A 101 -3.04 -19.21 9.48
N ASP A 102 -3.38 -20.25 10.23
CA ASP A 102 -4.77 -20.49 10.68
C ASP A 102 -5.30 -19.36 11.56
N TRP A 103 -4.45 -18.76 12.41
CA TRP A 103 -4.80 -17.63 13.23
C TRP A 103 -5.12 -16.40 12.38
N GLY A 104 -4.21 -16.04 11.47
CA GLY A 104 -4.37 -14.87 10.61
C GLY A 104 -5.58 -14.99 9.70
N ARG A 105 -5.80 -16.14 9.07
CA ARG A 105 -7.00 -16.40 8.25
C ARG A 105 -8.29 -16.26 9.04
N THR A 106 -8.37 -16.95 10.19
CA THR A 106 -9.56 -16.91 11.05
C THR A 106 -9.89 -15.49 11.49
N TRP A 107 -8.90 -14.77 12.01
CA TRP A 107 -9.13 -13.41 12.50
C TRP A 107 -9.40 -12.40 11.38
N SER A 108 -8.76 -12.54 10.21
CA SER A 108 -9.09 -11.73 9.05
C SER A 108 -10.57 -11.90 8.65
N GLU A 109 -11.10 -13.11 8.69
CA GLU A 109 -12.51 -13.39 8.40
C GLU A 109 -13.42 -12.83 9.51
N VAL A 110 -13.09 -13.08 10.79
CA VAL A 110 -13.88 -12.60 11.93
C VAL A 110 -14.03 -11.09 11.94
N ILE A 111 -12.94 -10.33 11.77
CA ILE A 111 -13.04 -8.86 11.79
C ILE A 111 -13.80 -8.30 10.58
N GLN A 112 -13.87 -9.03 9.49
CA GLN A 112 -14.63 -8.67 8.30
C GLN A 112 -16.09 -9.13 8.34
N GLN A 113 -16.41 -10.07 9.25
CA GLN A 113 -17.75 -10.58 9.42
C GLN A 113 -18.72 -9.45 9.75
N ARG A 114 -19.87 -9.43 9.03
CA ARG A 114 -20.95 -8.49 9.30
C ARG A 114 -22.08 -9.20 10.01
N PHE A 115 -22.67 -8.52 10.98
CA PHE A 115 -23.87 -9.03 11.64
C PHE A 115 -25.02 -9.10 10.63
N THR A 116 -25.74 -10.21 10.64
CA THR A 116 -26.95 -10.41 9.87
C THR A 116 -28.18 -9.96 10.66
N GLY A 117 -29.23 -9.52 9.98
CA GLY A 117 -30.46 -9.07 10.60
C GLY A 117 -30.79 -7.61 10.36
N ASN A 118 -32.01 -7.22 10.75
CA ASN A 118 -32.57 -5.87 10.51
C ASN A 118 -32.56 -4.97 11.77
N GLY A 119 -31.92 -5.42 12.85
CA GLY A 119 -31.76 -4.62 14.08
C GLY A 119 -30.57 -3.64 13.97
N GLU A 120 -30.31 -2.92 15.04
CA GLU A 120 -29.28 -1.89 15.13
C GLU A 120 -27.86 -2.41 14.79
N LEU A 121 -27.53 -3.64 15.19
CA LEU A 121 -26.25 -4.28 14.84
C LEU A 121 -26.18 -4.75 13.38
N GLY A 122 -27.32 -4.88 12.70
CA GLY A 122 -27.35 -5.36 11.33
C GLY A 122 -26.46 -4.57 10.39
N GLY A 123 -25.59 -5.26 9.62
CA GLY A 123 -24.64 -4.65 8.70
C GLY A 123 -23.36 -4.09 9.33
N HIS A 124 -23.26 -3.99 10.67
CA HIS A 124 -21.98 -3.63 11.31
C HIS A 124 -20.96 -4.75 11.16
N ALA A 125 -19.71 -4.38 10.87
CA ALA A 125 -18.61 -5.32 10.87
C ALA A 125 -18.05 -5.47 12.29
N VAL A 126 -17.73 -6.71 12.70
CA VAL A 126 -17.15 -7.02 14.01
C VAL A 126 -15.91 -6.16 14.30
N GLY A 127 -14.99 -6.08 13.33
CA GLY A 127 -13.77 -5.31 13.49
C GLY A 127 -14.00 -3.80 13.61
N ASN A 128 -15.07 -3.26 13.00
CA ASN A 128 -15.40 -1.84 13.19
C ASN A 128 -15.79 -1.57 14.63
N LEU A 129 -16.62 -2.43 15.22
CA LEU A 129 -17.03 -2.31 16.63
C LEU A 129 -15.84 -2.51 17.58
N LEU A 130 -14.95 -3.45 17.28
CA LEU A 130 -13.75 -3.72 18.07
C LEU A 130 -12.81 -2.51 18.11
N ILE A 131 -12.53 -1.90 16.95
CA ILE A 131 -11.68 -0.70 16.85
C ILE A 131 -12.28 0.45 17.66
N VAL A 132 -13.58 0.71 17.49
CA VAL A 132 -14.27 1.80 18.19
C VAL A 132 -14.29 1.56 19.69
N ALA A 133 -14.61 0.35 20.16
CA ALA A 133 -14.65 0.02 21.58
C ALA A 133 -13.28 0.19 22.26
N LEU A 134 -12.19 -0.18 21.57
CA LEU A 134 -10.83 0.07 22.08
C LEU A 134 -10.48 1.55 22.07
N TRP A 135 -10.88 2.29 21.05
CA TRP A 135 -10.65 3.72 21.00
C TRP A 135 -11.38 4.45 22.13
N GLU A 136 -12.68 4.19 22.35
CA GLU A 136 -13.43 4.77 23.47
C GLU A 136 -12.76 4.47 24.83
N LYS A 137 -12.23 3.24 24.98
CA LYS A 137 -11.57 2.82 26.22
C LYS A 137 -10.22 3.52 26.45
N LEU A 138 -9.42 3.70 25.40
CA LEU A 138 -8.03 4.18 25.47
C LEU A 138 -7.91 5.68 25.23
N GLY A 139 -8.88 6.28 24.55
CA GLY A 139 -8.89 7.71 24.19
C GLY A 139 -7.99 8.08 23.01
N ASP A 140 -7.24 7.12 22.45
CA ASP A 140 -6.30 7.32 21.35
C ASP A 140 -6.54 6.31 20.21
N PRO A 141 -6.81 6.78 18.98
CA PRO A 141 -7.08 5.90 17.84
C PRO A 141 -5.85 5.09 17.40
N VAL A 142 -4.64 5.65 17.53
CA VAL A 142 -3.40 4.97 17.14
C VAL A 142 -3.11 3.84 18.11
N GLU A 143 -3.23 4.10 19.43
CA GLU A 143 -3.06 3.08 20.44
C GLU A 143 -4.11 1.96 20.27
N ALA A 144 -5.36 2.31 19.98
CA ALA A 144 -6.42 1.34 19.73
C ALA A 144 -6.10 0.42 18.54
N LEU A 145 -5.59 0.98 17.43
CA LEU A 145 -5.18 0.22 16.27
C LEU A 145 -3.97 -0.67 16.55
N ASP A 146 -3.00 -0.19 17.32
CA ASP A 146 -1.84 -0.98 17.75
C ASP A 146 -2.29 -2.20 18.59
N TRP A 147 -3.27 -2.04 19.49
CA TRP A 147 -3.85 -3.15 20.26
C TRP A 147 -4.60 -4.15 19.38
N VAL A 148 -5.39 -3.67 18.42
CA VAL A 148 -6.06 -4.57 17.46
C VAL A 148 -5.00 -5.30 16.61
N GLY A 149 -3.98 -4.60 16.14
CA GLY A 149 -2.88 -5.20 15.39
C GLY A 149 -2.17 -6.32 16.15
N ARG A 150 -1.91 -6.12 17.44
CA ARG A 150 -1.34 -7.17 18.33
C ARG A 150 -2.28 -8.36 18.48
N LEU A 151 -3.58 -8.13 18.71
CA LEU A 151 -4.58 -9.19 18.82
C LEU A 151 -4.63 -10.05 17.56
N LEU A 152 -4.56 -9.41 16.40
CA LEU A 152 -4.63 -10.06 15.09
C LEU A 152 -3.29 -10.66 14.65
N ASN A 153 -2.20 -10.35 15.35
CA ASN A 153 -0.82 -10.70 14.98
C ASN A 153 -0.48 -10.23 13.55
N VAL A 154 -0.81 -8.96 13.23
CA VAL A 154 -0.60 -8.42 11.89
C VAL A 154 0.89 -8.24 11.56
N GLN A 155 1.24 -8.36 10.29
CA GLN A 155 2.57 -8.12 9.76
C GLN A 155 2.68 -6.66 9.28
N GLY A 156 3.04 -5.76 10.19
CA GLY A 156 3.12 -4.32 9.94
C GLY A 156 2.27 -3.51 10.91
N ARG A 157 2.09 -2.22 10.61
CA ARG A 157 1.36 -1.26 11.43
C ARG A 157 0.30 -0.54 10.61
N VAL A 158 -0.84 -0.21 11.23
CA VAL A 158 -1.92 0.57 10.59
C VAL A 158 -2.11 1.88 11.34
N LEU A 159 -2.04 2.98 10.62
CA LEU A 159 -2.19 4.34 11.14
C LEU A 159 -3.28 5.09 10.36
N PRO A 160 -4.11 5.91 11.00
CA PRO A 160 -4.98 6.84 10.29
C PRO A 160 -4.15 8.00 9.72
N MET A 161 -4.54 8.54 8.57
CA MET A 161 -3.85 9.68 7.97
C MET A 161 -4.05 10.98 8.76
N SER A 162 -5.15 11.09 9.48
CA SER A 162 -5.52 12.24 10.31
C SER A 162 -6.15 11.79 11.62
N ALA A 163 -5.98 12.59 12.68
CA ALA A 163 -6.55 12.35 13.99
C ALA A 163 -8.02 12.79 14.11
N VAL A 164 -8.56 13.44 13.08
CA VAL A 164 -9.96 13.90 13.04
C VAL A 164 -10.71 13.28 11.87
N PRO A 165 -12.02 13.03 12.00
CA PRO A 165 -12.85 12.57 10.89
C PRO A 165 -12.84 13.59 9.76
N LEU A 166 -12.71 13.12 8.53
CA LEU A 166 -12.66 13.97 7.34
C LEU A 166 -13.91 13.76 6.48
N ASP A 167 -14.38 14.84 5.85
CA ASP A 167 -15.28 14.77 4.73
C ASP A 167 -14.54 15.16 3.45
N ILE A 168 -14.94 14.55 2.35
CA ILE A 168 -14.51 14.93 1.01
C ILE A 168 -15.61 15.76 0.39
N GLU A 169 -15.27 16.92 -0.15
CA GLU A 169 -16.14 17.71 -0.99
C GLU A 169 -15.52 17.82 -2.39
N ALA A 170 -16.26 17.36 -3.38
CA ALA A 170 -15.85 17.41 -4.78
C ALA A 170 -16.52 18.54 -5.52
N THR A 171 -15.79 19.19 -6.41
CA THR A 171 -16.32 20.08 -7.43
C THR A 171 -16.61 19.24 -8.65
N VAL A 172 -17.89 19.12 -9.03
CA VAL A 172 -18.39 18.22 -10.09
C VAL A 172 -19.04 19.03 -11.19
N ARG A 173 -18.64 18.78 -12.44
CA ARG A 173 -19.32 19.33 -13.61
C ARG A 173 -20.35 18.34 -14.12
N GLY A 174 -21.59 18.79 -14.36
CA GLY A 174 -22.67 17.94 -14.88
C GLY A 174 -23.19 16.96 -13.85
N HIS A 175 -23.19 17.33 -12.57
CA HIS A 175 -23.83 16.56 -11.51
C HIS A 175 -25.32 16.36 -11.77
N ASP A 176 -26.00 17.42 -12.25
CA ASP A 176 -27.35 17.32 -12.80
C ASP A 176 -27.25 17.00 -14.31
N PRO A 177 -27.77 15.85 -14.77
CA PRO A 177 -27.77 15.47 -16.17
C PRO A 177 -28.53 16.46 -17.08
N GLU A 178 -29.52 17.20 -16.54
CA GLU A 178 -30.24 18.23 -17.26
C GLU A 178 -29.40 19.51 -17.47
N LEU A 179 -28.36 19.69 -16.68
CA LEU A 179 -27.48 20.86 -16.67
C LEU A 179 -25.99 20.46 -16.82
N PRO A 180 -25.58 19.85 -17.94
CA PRO A 180 -24.26 19.22 -18.09
C PRO A 180 -23.06 20.18 -18.01
N ALA A 181 -23.29 21.47 -18.14
CA ALA A 181 -22.24 22.50 -18.01
C ALA A 181 -22.15 23.10 -16.60
N GLU A 182 -23.13 22.84 -15.75
CA GLU A 182 -23.15 23.37 -14.38
C GLU A 182 -22.07 22.70 -13.52
N VAL A 183 -21.51 23.50 -12.62
CA VAL A 183 -20.52 23.03 -11.65
C VAL A 183 -21.13 23.11 -10.27
N SER A 184 -21.22 21.97 -9.58
CA SER A 184 -21.82 21.81 -8.26
C SER A 184 -20.83 21.24 -7.26
N ALA A 185 -21.06 21.52 -5.96
CA ALA A 185 -20.32 20.88 -4.89
C ALA A 185 -21.07 19.61 -4.43
N VAL A 186 -20.37 18.48 -4.40
CA VAL A 186 -20.88 17.20 -3.90
C VAL A 186 -20.07 16.81 -2.66
N ARG A 187 -20.74 16.64 -1.52
CA ARG A 187 -20.10 16.32 -0.25
C ARG A 187 -20.38 14.89 0.18
N GLY A 188 -19.34 14.27 0.78
CA GLY A 188 -19.36 12.91 1.30
C GLY A 188 -18.75 11.92 0.33
N GLN A 189 -17.89 11.04 0.85
CA GLN A 189 -17.18 10.03 0.05
C GLN A 189 -18.14 9.13 -0.72
N ALA A 190 -19.21 8.65 -0.07
CA ALA A 190 -20.18 7.78 -0.69
C ALA A 190 -20.94 8.47 -1.84
N ASN A 191 -21.23 9.77 -1.71
CA ASN A 191 -21.89 10.55 -2.75
C ASN A 191 -20.95 10.85 -3.91
N VAL A 192 -19.70 11.21 -3.62
CA VAL A 192 -18.66 11.45 -4.65
C VAL A 192 -18.40 10.21 -5.48
N ALA A 193 -18.35 9.03 -4.83
CA ALA A 193 -18.07 7.76 -5.51
C ALA A 193 -19.17 7.32 -6.51
N VAL A 194 -20.37 7.88 -6.44
CA VAL A 194 -21.49 7.54 -7.33
C VAL A 194 -22.05 8.75 -8.07
N THR A 195 -21.36 9.89 -8.01
CA THR A 195 -21.86 11.13 -8.61
C THR A 195 -21.92 11.01 -10.13
N PRO A 196 -23.03 11.37 -10.78
CA PRO A 196 -23.00 11.63 -12.21
C PRO A 196 -22.16 12.85 -12.52
N GLY A 197 -21.61 12.92 -13.72
CA GLY A 197 -20.76 14.01 -14.15
C GLY A 197 -19.27 13.75 -13.91
N THR A 198 -18.46 14.79 -14.02
CA THR A 198 -17.00 14.71 -13.95
C THR A 198 -16.46 15.43 -12.74
N VAL A 199 -15.77 14.72 -11.86
CA VAL A 199 -15.06 15.31 -10.74
C VAL A 199 -13.88 16.14 -11.28
N GLN A 200 -13.85 17.43 -10.96
CA GLN A 200 -12.80 18.35 -11.38
C GLN A 200 -11.71 18.51 -10.32
N SER A 201 -12.11 18.63 -9.05
CA SER A 201 -11.21 18.76 -7.91
C SER A 201 -11.90 18.27 -6.64
N ILE A 202 -11.10 18.02 -5.61
CA ILE A 202 -11.59 17.71 -4.26
C ILE A 202 -10.92 18.60 -3.23
N ARG A 203 -11.58 18.76 -2.08
CA ARG A 203 -11.01 19.31 -0.86
C ARG A 203 -11.44 18.51 0.36
N LEU A 204 -10.67 18.60 1.42
CA LEU A 204 -10.99 18.00 2.70
C LEU A 204 -11.73 18.99 3.62
N LEU A 205 -12.61 18.47 4.43
CA LEU A 205 -13.27 19.20 5.49
C LEU A 205 -13.07 18.45 6.83
N PRO A 206 -12.54 19.12 7.88
CA PRO A 206 -12.12 20.53 7.91
C PRO A 206 -10.97 20.81 6.94
N ASP A 207 -10.80 22.06 6.55
CA ASP A 207 -9.69 22.50 5.72
C ASP A 207 -8.37 22.43 6.52
N GLY A 208 -7.28 21.98 5.85
CA GLY A 208 -5.99 21.82 6.49
C GLY A 208 -6.02 20.89 7.72
N PRO A 209 -6.55 19.65 7.63
CA PRO A 209 -6.69 18.78 8.79
C PRO A 209 -5.31 18.34 9.30
N PRO A 210 -5.14 18.16 10.63
CA PRO A 210 -3.88 17.71 11.20
C PRO A 210 -3.59 16.25 10.82
N ALA A 211 -2.34 15.98 10.43
CA ALA A 211 -1.88 14.61 10.25
C ALA A 211 -1.64 13.91 11.60
N VAL A 212 -1.72 12.59 11.61
CA VAL A 212 -1.19 11.79 12.73
C VAL A 212 0.34 11.84 12.68
N PRO A 213 1.03 12.26 13.77
CA PRO A 213 2.49 12.42 13.79
C PRO A 213 3.26 11.15 13.42
N GLU A 214 2.75 9.98 13.83
CA GLU A 214 3.32 8.68 13.50
C GLU A 214 3.23 8.38 12.00
N ALA A 215 2.18 8.84 11.31
CA ALA A 215 2.03 8.70 9.87
C ALA A 215 3.06 9.57 9.12
N VAL A 216 3.26 10.80 9.57
CA VAL A 216 4.31 11.70 9.03
C VAL A 216 5.69 11.08 9.22
N THR A 217 5.97 10.56 10.42
CA THR A 217 7.24 9.89 10.73
C THR A 217 7.45 8.66 9.84
N ALA A 218 6.42 7.84 9.66
CA ALA A 218 6.49 6.66 8.80
C ALA A 218 6.83 7.01 7.34
N VAL A 219 6.28 8.10 6.80
CA VAL A 219 6.61 8.60 5.45
C VAL A 219 8.07 9.07 5.39
N ARG A 220 8.52 9.85 6.37
CA ARG A 220 9.88 10.43 6.38
C ARG A 220 10.98 9.39 6.57
N GLU A 221 10.70 8.30 7.29
CA GLU A 221 11.67 7.25 7.59
C GLU A 221 11.63 6.05 6.64
N ALA A 222 10.69 6.00 5.70
CA ALA A 222 10.57 4.92 4.73
C ALA A 222 11.77 4.87 3.76
N ASP A 223 12.08 3.68 3.24
CA ASP A 223 12.91 3.51 2.06
C ASP A 223 12.06 3.65 0.78
N TRP A 224 10.80 3.21 0.87
CA TRP A 224 9.80 3.33 -0.19
C TRP A 224 8.46 3.81 0.36
N VAL A 225 7.85 4.73 -0.36
CA VAL A 225 6.46 5.12 -0.18
C VAL A 225 5.65 4.64 -1.38
N VAL A 226 4.58 3.89 -1.12
CA VAL A 226 3.69 3.35 -2.16
C VAL A 226 2.34 4.05 -2.07
N LEU A 227 1.93 4.73 -3.15
CA LEU A 227 0.64 5.40 -3.28
C LEU A 227 -0.29 4.55 -4.14
N GLY A 228 -1.46 4.22 -3.63
CA GLY A 228 -2.46 3.40 -4.33
C GLY A 228 -2.08 1.91 -4.43
N PRO A 229 -2.81 1.16 -5.29
CA PRO A 229 -3.99 1.58 -6.06
C PRO A 229 -5.18 1.90 -5.16
N GLY A 230 -6.26 2.39 -5.72
CA GLY A 230 -7.49 2.67 -5.01
C GLY A 230 -8.30 3.80 -5.66
N SER A 231 -9.43 4.09 -5.08
CA SER A 231 -10.25 5.24 -5.48
C SER A 231 -9.41 6.51 -5.53
N TRP A 232 -9.39 7.17 -6.69
CA TRP A 232 -8.45 8.24 -6.94
C TRP A 232 -8.74 9.46 -6.08
N PHE A 233 -10.00 9.89 -6.09
CA PHE A 233 -10.44 11.07 -5.36
C PHE A 233 -10.76 10.79 -3.89
N THR A 234 -11.10 9.56 -3.54
CA THR A 234 -11.56 9.27 -2.17
C THR A 234 -10.56 8.47 -1.33
N SER A 235 -9.49 7.90 -1.94
CA SER A 235 -8.52 7.11 -1.20
C SER A 235 -7.06 7.51 -1.43
N VAL A 236 -6.69 8.01 -2.63
CA VAL A 236 -5.29 8.36 -2.95
C VAL A 236 -5.03 9.85 -2.74
N LEU A 237 -5.76 10.71 -3.45
CA LEU A 237 -5.60 12.17 -3.38
C LEU A 237 -5.78 12.76 -1.97
N PRO A 238 -6.67 12.25 -1.10
CA PRO A 238 -6.83 12.81 0.24
C PRO A 238 -5.53 12.90 1.05
N HIS A 239 -4.58 11.98 0.86
CA HIS A 239 -3.28 12.03 1.55
C HIS A 239 -2.43 13.23 1.12
N LEU A 240 -2.59 13.68 -0.12
CA LEU A 240 -1.89 14.84 -0.68
C LEU A 240 -2.53 16.17 -0.26
N LEU A 241 -3.70 16.12 0.37
CA LEU A 241 -4.46 17.28 0.86
C LEU A 241 -4.35 17.48 2.38
N VAL A 242 -3.67 16.58 3.08
CA VAL A 242 -3.29 16.77 4.50
C VAL A 242 -1.93 17.44 4.53
N PRO A 243 -1.81 18.70 5.02
CA PRO A 243 -0.62 19.52 4.81
C PRO A 243 0.69 18.87 5.24
N GLU A 244 0.75 18.31 6.46
CA GLU A 244 1.98 17.70 6.97
C GLU A 244 2.34 16.38 6.25
N LEU A 245 1.36 15.65 5.71
CA LEU A 245 1.62 14.47 4.87
C LEU A 245 2.10 14.89 3.48
N ALA A 246 1.51 15.92 2.89
CA ALA A 246 1.94 16.46 1.60
C ALA A 246 3.40 16.95 1.68
N GLU A 247 3.75 17.71 2.72
CA GLU A 247 5.12 18.14 3.00
C GLU A 247 6.06 16.94 3.17
N ALA A 248 5.67 15.96 4.00
CA ALA A 248 6.49 14.77 4.22
C ALA A 248 6.70 13.96 2.93
N LEU A 249 5.67 13.86 2.07
CA LEU A 249 5.76 13.17 0.77
C LEU A 249 6.67 13.92 -0.22
N THR A 250 6.72 15.23 -0.15
CA THR A 250 7.57 16.05 -1.03
C THR A 250 9.03 16.03 -0.55
N GLU A 251 9.25 16.12 0.77
CA GLU A 251 10.59 16.26 1.36
C GLU A 251 11.30 14.92 1.66
N THR A 252 10.56 13.80 1.71
CA THR A 252 11.14 12.51 2.06
C THR A 252 12.25 12.09 1.10
N ARG A 253 13.26 11.42 1.64
CA ARG A 253 14.30 10.73 0.86
C ARG A 253 13.84 9.37 0.35
N ALA A 254 12.68 8.88 0.83
CA ALA A 254 12.09 7.65 0.34
C ALA A 254 11.80 7.74 -1.16
N ARG A 255 11.93 6.63 -1.85
CA ARG A 255 11.46 6.51 -3.24
C ARG A 255 9.95 6.37 -3.25
N ARG A 256 9.32 6.98 -4.23
CA ARG A 256 7.87 7.03 -4.36
C ARG A 256 7.42 6.20 -5.54
N LEU A 257 6.57 5.23 -5.26
CA LEU A 257 5.93 4.38 -6.26
C LEU A 257 4.43 4.69 -6.29
N LEU A 258 3.93 5.02 -7.46
CA LEU A 258 2.51 5.17 -7.73
C LEU A 258 2.00 3.93 -8.45
N THR A 259 0.91 3.32 -7.96
CA THR A 259 0.27 2.17 -8.61
C THR A 259 -1.09 2.59 -9.16
N LEU A 260 -1.26 2.49 -10.48
CA LEU A 260 -2.52 2.85 -11.13
C LEU A 260 -3.59 1.77 -10.93
N ASN A 261 -4.84 2.20 -11.02
CA ASN A 261 -5.98 1.31 -11.09
C ASN A 261 -5.98 0.50 -12.39
N LEU A 262 -6.68 -0.63 -12.39
CA LEU A 262 -6.79 -1.53 -13.55
C LEU A 262 -7.92 -1.14 -14.50
N ALA A 263 -8.81 -0.27 -14.05
CA ALA A 263 -9.95 0.24 -14.79
C ALA A 263 -10.39 1.59 -14.22
N PRO A 264 -11.07 2.43 -15.02
CA PRO A 264 -11.81 3.56 -14.52
C PRO A 264 -12.85 3.11 -13.50
N GLN A 265 -13.07 3.91 -12.48
CA GLN A 265 -14.07 3.64 -11.45
C GLN A 265 -15.38 4.34 -11.83
N PRO A 266 -16.50 3.59 -11.94
CA PRO A 266 -17.82 4.16 -12.23
C PRO A 266 -18.15 5.29 -11.25
N GLY A 267 -18.68 6.40 -11.75
CA GLY A 267 -19.08 7.57 -10.96
C GLY A 267 -17.91 8.44 -10.48
N GLU A 268 -16.67 7.98 -10.51
CA GLU A 268 -15.52 8.74 -9.98
C GLU A 268 -14.50 9.11 -11.07
N THR A 269 -14.05 8.12 -11.82
CA THR A 269 -13.05 8.30 -12.89
C THR A 269 -13.55 7.75 -14.21
N GLU A 270 -14.87 7.71 -14.42
CA GLU A 270 -15.46 7.25 -15.67
C GLU A 270 -14.93 8.07 -16.86
N GLY A 271 -14.50 7.40 -17.90
CA GLY A 271 -13.89 8.04 -19.07
C GLY A 271 -12.43 8.46 -18.87
N PHE A 272 -11.82 8.28 -17.70
CA PHE A 272 -10.41 8.57 -17.51
C PHE A 272 -9.55 7.55 -18.23
N THR A 273 -8.50 8.04 -18.89
CA THR A 273 -7.38 7.23 -19.36
C THR A 273 -6.34 7.08 -18.24
N PRO A 274 -5.39 6.13 -18.34
CA PRO A 274 -4.24 6.07 -17.44
C PRO A 274 -3.47 7.41 -17.36
N GLN A 275 -3.30 8.08 -18.50
CA GLN A 275 -2.68 9.40 -18.58
C GLN A 275 -3.46 10.43 -17.73
N ARG A 276 -4.80 10.46 -17.86
CA ARG A 276 -5.64 11.43 -17.10
C ARG A 276 -5.53 11.23 -15.59
N HIS A 277 -5.37 9.98 -15.12
CA HIS A 277 -5.10 9.72 -13.70
C HIS A 277 -3.82 10.41 -13.22
N LEU A 278 -2.74 10.37 -14.00
CA LEU A 278 -1.48 11.03 -13.66
C LEU A 278 -1.61 12.55 -13.69
N GLU A 279 -2.28 13.11 -14.70
CA GLU A 279 -2.53 14.54 -14.80
C GLU A 279 -3.27 15.08 -13.58
N VAL A 280 -4.28 14.36 -13.09
CA VAL A 280 -5.05 14.76 -11.91
C VAL A 280 -4.17 14.81 -10.65
N ILE A 281 -3.24 13.87 -10.46
CA ILE A 281 -2.28 13.96 -9.35
C ILE A 281 -1.37 15.16 -9.51
N ALA A 282 -0.81 15.36 -10.70
CA ALA A 282 0.07 16.51 -10.96
C ALA A 282 -0.65 17.84 -10.77
N ASP A 283 -1.95 17.91 -11.08
CA ASP A 283 -2.77 19.12 -10.86
C ASP A 283 -3.01 19.39 -9.36
N HIS A 284 -3.15 18.34 -8.51
CA HIS A 284 -3.40 18.47 -7.07
C HIS A 284 -2.11 18.56 -6.23
N ALA A 285 -1.01 18.02 -6.71
CA ALA A 285 0.27 18.01 -6.03
C ALA A 285 1.42 18.25 -7.03
N PRO A 286 1.56 19.47 -7.57
CA PRO A 286 2.51 19.78 -8.64
C PRO A 286 3.99 19.65 -8.21
N GLU A 287 4.26 19.67 -6.91
CA GLU A 287 5.60 19.51 -6.35
C GLU A 287 5.95 18.04 -6.02
N LEU A 288 4.99 17.12 -6.19
CA LEU A 288 5.22 15.69 -5.91
C LEU A 288 6.00 15.05 -7.05
N GLU A 289 7.26 14.74 -6.82
CA GLU A 289 8.03 13.86 -7.69
C GLU A 289 7.76 12.39 -7.35
N VAL A 290 7.73 11.52 -8.36
CA VAL A 290 7.51 10.07 -8.21
C VAL A 290 8.65 9.36 -8.93
N ASP A 291 9.25 8.32 -8.33
CA ASP A 291 10.38 7.59 -8.93
C ASP A 291 9.92 6.54 -9.94
N ALA A 292 8.76 5.91 -9.69
CA ALA A 292 8.20 4.89 -10.58
C ALA A 292 6.67 4.92 -10.58
N ILE A 293 6.09 4.60 -11.74
CA ILE A 293 4.64 4.42 -11.90
C ILE A 293 4.40 3.03 -12.45
N LEU A 294 3.69 2.19 -11.67
CA LEU A 294 3.30 0.85 -12.07
C LEU A 294 1.92 0.86 -12.74
N VAL A 295 1.87 0.35 -13.96
CA VAL A 295 0.67 0.25 -14.78
C VAL A 295 0.52 -1.19 -15.28
N ASP A 296 -0.70 -1.73 -15.24
CA ASP A 296 -0.97 -3.04 -15.86
C ASP A 296 -0.80 -2.95 -17.37
N GLU A 297 -0.08 -3.90 -17.97
CA GLU A 297 0.20 -3.91 -19.42
C GLU A 297 -1.07 -3.92 -20.29
N ARG A 298 -2.19 -4.44 -19.76
CA ARG A 298 -3.47 -4.43 -20.47
C ARG A 298 -4.05 -3.03 -20.62
N ALA A 299 -3.62 -2.06 -19.81
CA ALA A 299 -4.04 -0.67 -19.95
C ALA A 299 -3.59 -0.06 -21.30
N VAL A 300 -2.49 -0.57 -21.89
CA VAL A 300 -1.95 -0.11 -23.18
C VAL A 300 -2.23 -1.08 -24.31
N THR A 301 -2.62 -2.33 -24.03
CA THR A 301 -2.89 -3.36 -25.04
C THR A 301 -4.38 -3.61 -25.32
N GLY A 302 -5.29 -2.83 -24.73
CA GLY A 302 -6.74 -2.93 -24.97
C GLY A 302 -7.55 -3.54 -23.82
N GLY A 303 -7.14 -3.29 -22.57
CA GLY A 303 -7.89 -3.68 -21.37
C GLY A 303 -9.10 -2.77 -21.09
N ALA A 304 -9.50 -2.67 -19.82
CA ALA A 304 -10.68 -1.88 -19.38
C ALA A 304 -10.56 -0.37 -19.68
N PHE A 305 -9.37 0.15 -19.90
CA PHE A 305 -9.13 1.54 -20.34
C PHE A 305 -9.25 1.72 -21.88
N GLY A 306 -9.50 0.66 -22.63
CA GLY A 306 -9.33 0.67 -24.07
C GLY A 306 -7.86 0.69 -24.48
N GLN A 307 -7.56 1.05 -25.73
CA GLN A 307 -6.18 1.21 -26.19
C GLN A 307 -5.67 2.58 -25.74
N ALA A 308 -4.88 2.62 -24.66
CA ALA A 308 -4.28 3.85 -24.18
C ALA A 308 -3.12 4.28 -25.10
N ASP A 309 -2.95 5.59 -25.23
CA ASP A 309 -1.77 6.16 -25.90
C ASP A 309 -0.53 6.00 -24.98
N LEU A 310 0.32 5.03 -25.30
CA LEU A 310 1.54 4.76 -24.54
C LEU A 310 2.47 5.98 -24.52
N ALA A 311 2.63 6.67 -25.63
CA ALA A 311 3.51 7.84 -25.72
C ALA A 311 2.98 9.00 -24.86
N GLY A 312 1.66 9.20 -24.83
CA GLY A 312 1.03 10.18 -23.94
C GLY A 312 1.18 9.81 -22.46
N LEU A 313 1.09 8.52 -22.13
CA LEU A 313 1.29 8.01 -20.78
C LEU A 313 2.74 8.16 -20.32
N GLU A 314 3.72 7.82 -21.18
CA GLU A 314 5.15 8.03 -20.92
C GLU A 314 5.46 9.49 -20.64
N LYS A 315 4.94 10.40 -21.48
CA LYS A 315 5.10 11.84 -21.30
C LYS A 315 4.48 12.35 -19.99
N ALA A 316 3.33 11.80 -19.57
CA ALA A 316 2.72 12.16 -18.30
C ALA A 316 3.56 11.67 -17.11
N ALA A 317 4.13 10.46 -17.20
CA ALA A 317 5.05 9.95 -16.20
C ALA A 317 6.34 10.78 -16.09
N GLU A 318 6.93 11.16 -17.24
CA GLU A 318 8.13 12.02 -17.29
C GLU A 318 7.91 13.39 -16.62
N ARG A 319 6.72 13.98 -16.74
CA ARG A 319 6.38 15.25 -16.06
C ARG A 319 6.43 15.13 -14.53
N MET A 320 6.21 13.94 -14.00
CA MET A 320 6.28 13.64 -12.56
C MET A 320 7.68 13.14 -12.14
N GLY A 321 8.66 13.14 -13.07
CA GLY A 321 10.00 12.59 -12.85
C GLY A 321 10.07 11.06 -12.80
N ALA A 322 8.99 10.36 -13.18
CA ALA A 322 8.82 8.95 -12.96
C ALA A 322 9.24 8.07 -14.14
N ALA A 323 9.81 6.91 -13.82
CA ALA A 323 9.93 5.81 -14.78
C ALA A 323 8.59 5.06 -14.90
N LEU A 324 8.06 4.92 -16.12
CA LEU A 324 6.89 4.08 -16.39
C LEU A 324 7.29 2.60 -16.36
N VAL A 325 6.61 1.81 -15.54
CA VAL A 325 6.82 0.36 -15.44
C VAL A 325 5.53 -0.37 -15.81
N LEU A 326 5.58 -1.13 -16.91
CA LEU A 326 4.49 -2.01 -17.29
C LEU A 326 4.68 -3.39 -16.63
N GLY A 327 3.59 -3.97 -16.14
CA GLY A 327 3.60 -5.30 -15.53
C GLY A 327 2.23 -5.95 -15.55
N SER A 328 2.21 -7.28 -15.67
CA SER A 328 0.98 -8.06 -15.45
C SER A 328 0.71 -8.13 -13.95
N VAL A 329 -0.25 -7.34 -13.46
CA VAL A 329 -0.58 -7.26 -12.04
C VAL A 329 -2.06 -7.53 -11.73
N ALA A 330 -2.85 -7.80 -12.75
CA ALA A 330 -4.27 -8.06 -12.61
C ALA A 330 -4.57 -9.54 -12.50
N ARG A 331 -5.68 -9.87 -11.81
CA ARG A 331 -6.22 -11.23 -11.76
C ARG A 331 -6.58 -11.75 -13.16
N THR A 332 -6.48 -13.06 -13.30
CA THR A 332 -6.83 -13.76 -14.56
C THR A 332 -8.32 -14.11 -14.67
N ASP A 333 -9.11 -13.83 -13.62
CA ASP A 333 -10.56 -14.11 -13.55
C ASP A 333 -11.43 -13.08 -14.30
N GLY A 334 -10.83 -12.11 -14.99
CA GLY A 334 -11.50 -11.06 -15.73
C GLY A 334 -12.00 -9.89 -14.86
N THR A 335 -11.84 -9.95 -13.54
CA THR A 335 -12.21 -8.84 -12.66
C THR A 335 -11.11 -7.76 -12.70
N PRO A 336 -11.46 -6.45 -12.56
CA PRO A 336 -10.48 -5.37 -12.49
C PRO A 336 -9.88 -5.28 -11.08
N ARG A 337 -9.31 -6.40 -10.59
CA ARG A 337 -8.67 -6.50 -9.28
C ARG A 337 -7.22 -6.91 -9.44
N HIS A 338 -6.35 -6.27 -8.63
CA HIS A 338 -4.96 -6.67 -8.56
C HIS A 338 -4.82 -8.06 -7.94
N ASP A 339 -3.91 -8.84 -8.48
CA ASP A 339 -3.48 -10.10 -7.91
C ASP A 339 -2.33 -9.83 -6.93
N PRO A 340 -2.44 -10.19 -5.63
CA PRO A 340 -1.41 -9.87 -4.65
C PRO A 340 -0.05 -10.52 -4.92
N GLU A 341 0.01 -11.68 -5.60
CA GLU A 341 1.28 -12.35 -5.91
C GLU A 341 1.97 -11.70 -7.11
N LEU A 342 1.21 -11.40 -8.16
CA LEU A 342 1.72 -10.67 -9.32
C LEU A 342 2.14 -9.25 -8.95
N LEU A 343 1.37 -8.59 -8.09
CA LEU A 343 1.68 -7.26 -7.59
C LEU A 343 2.96 -7.27 -6.73
N ALA A 344 3.13 -8.27 -5.85
CA ALA A 344 4.34 -8.46 -5.06
C ALA A 344 5.58 -8.66 -5.96
N ALA A 345 5.45 -9.50 -7.00
CA ALA A 345 6.55 -9.72 -7.96
C ALA A 345 6.92 -8.43 -8.71
N ALA A 346 5.93 -7.61 -9.09
CA ALA A 346 6.16 -6.32 -9.74
C ALA A 346 6.85 -5.33 -8.78
N TYR A 347 6.38 -5.22 -7.55
CA TYR A 347 7.00 -4.37 -6.53
C TYR A 347 8.44 -4.79 -6.23
N ASP A 348 8.71 -6.08 -6.00
CA ASP A 348 10.06 -6.59 -5.76
C ASP A 348 11.02 -6.23 -6.92
N ARG A 349 10.56 -6.39 -8.16
CA ARG A 349 11.34 -5.99 -9.34
C ARG A 349 11.64 -4.49 -9.33
N ILE A 350 10.65 -3.63 -9.05
CA ILE A 350 10.82 -2.18 -9.00
C ILE A 350 11.81 -1.81 -7.89
N PHE A 351 11.64 -2.33 -6.69
CA PHE A 351 12.48 -2.03 -5.54
C PHE A 351 13.95 -2.43 -5.77
N ARG A 352 14.20 -3.56 -6.45
CA ARG A 352 15.55 -4.01 -6.81
C ARG A 352 16.17 -3.19 -7.92
N THR A 353 15.40 -2.81 -8.92
CA THR A 353 15.92 -2.09 -10.11
C THR A 353 16.23 -0.65 -9.76
N HIS A 354 15.32 0.04 -9.08
CA HIS A 354 15.45 1.44 -8.71
C HIS A 354 16.19 1.63 -7.37
N GLY A 355 16.34 0.58 -6.55
CA GLY A 355 17.12 0.59 -5.31
C GLY A 355 18.64 0.65 -5.48
N ARG A 356 19.17 0.49 -6.71
CA ARG A 356 20.61 0.39 -6.98
C ARG A 356 21.22 1.59 -7.72
N ILE A 357 20.46 2.60 -8.08
CA ILE A 357 20.95 3.69 -8.92
C ILE A 357 21.32 4.90 -8.08
N GLY A 358 22.64 5.06 -7.87
CA GLY A 358 23.32 6.30 -7.59
C GLY A 358 23.32 6.82 -6.15
N PRO A 359 24.26 7.72 -5.84
CA PRO A 359 24.27 8.41 -4.56
C PRO A 359 23.04 9.29 -4.43
N TRP A 360 22.48 9.26 -3.25
CA TRP A 360 21.35 10.06 -2.78
C TRP A 360 21.40 11.50 -3.32
N ARG A 361 20.31 11.97 -3.89
CA ARG A 361 20.15 13.39 -4.26
C ARG A 361 20.05 14.28 -3.03
#